data_e41841d623aa0899fdd14c45e8c8d08f
#
_entry.id   e41841d623aa0899fdd14c45e8c8d08f
#
_cell.length_a   1.000
_cell.length_b   1.000
_cell.length_c   1.000
_cell.angle_alpha   90.00
_cell.angle_beta   90.00
_cell.angle_gamma   90.00
#
_symmetry.space_group_name_H-M   'P 1'
#
loop_
_entity.id
_entity.type
_entity.pdbx_description
1 polymer ?
#
loop_
_entity_poly.entity_id
_entity_poly.type
_entity_poly.pdbx_seq_one_letter_code
_entity_poly.pdbx_strand_id
1 'polypeptide(L)'
;MKLACAEHGLIGLYPFDNEADNPKDIFEGNLSFIRQADLVIANLNPFRGQEMDSGTAFEIGYAHALGKEIWGYLDDDTPMRERLGETDAEGFSVENFGYPVNLMIAQPSHIVRGTFFDCLRALSRA
;
A
#
# COMPACT_ATOMS: atom_id res chain seq x y z
N MET A 1 10.07 -12.47 -2.55
CA MET A 1 9.73 -11.54 -1.46
C MET A 1 9.93 -12.13 -0.07
N LYS A 2 9.49 -13.37 0.20
CA LYS A 2 9.70 -14.01 1.52
C LYS A 2 11.17 -14.10 1.91
N LEU A 3 12.05 -14.47 0.97
CA LEU A 3 13.48 -14.54 1.23
C LEU A 3 14.04 -13.16 1.59
N ALA A 4 13.63 -12.12 0.86
CA ALA A 4 14.05 -10.75 1.15
C ALA A 4 13.59 -10.29 2.55
N CYS A 5 12.37 -10.66 2.95
CA CYS A 5 11.89 -10.38 4.30
C CYS A 5 12.77 -11.04 5.34
N ALA A 6 13.10 -12.32 5.15
CA ALA A 6 13.95 -13.06 6.07
C ALA A 6 15.35 -12.45 6.21
N GLU A 7 15.93 -11.95 5.10
CA GLU A 7 17.22 -11.27 5.11
C GLU A 7 17.20 -9.97 5.94
N HIS A 8 16.03 -9.36 6.11
CA HIS A 8 15.83 -8.18 6.95
C HIS A 8 15.26 -8.52 8.33
N GLY A 9 15.24 -9.79 8.70
CA GLY A 9 14.75 -10.23 10.02
C GLY A 9 13.23 -10.19 10.16
N LEU A 10 12.51 -10.27 9.04
CA LEU A 10 11.05 -10.19 9.01
C LEU A 10 10.44 -11.52 8.56
N ILE A 11 9.21 -11.77 9.03
CA ILE A 11 8.40 -12.88 8.56
C ILE A 11 7.30 -12.30 7.69
N GLY A 12 7.29 -12.69 6.39
CA GLY A 12 6.30 -12.19 5.45
C GLY A 12 5.01 -13.00 5.51
N LEU A 13 3.88 -12.31 5.67
CA LEU A 13 2.53 -12.87 5.50
C LEU A 13 1.98 -12.31 4.19
N TYR A 14 1.71 -13.18 3.21
CA TYR A 14 1.29 -12.76 1.87
C TYR A 14 -0.15 -13.17 1.61
N PRO A 15 -0.95 -12.35 0.89
CA PRO A 15 -2.28 -12.76 0.46
C PRO A 15 -2.28 -14.06 -0.33
N PHE A 16 -1.20 -14.34 -1.07
CA PHE A 16 -1.04 -15.59 -1.82
C PHE A 16 -0.92 -16.83 -0.92
N ASP A 17 -0.62 -16.67 0.36
CA ASP A 17 -0.58 -17.76 1.33
C ASP A 17 -1.98 -18.12 1.83
N ASN A 18 -2.99 -17.34 1.46
CA ASN A 18 -4.38 -17.61 1.80
C ASN A 18 -4.94 -18.61 0.78
N GLU A 19 -5.13 -19.85 1.21
CA GLU A 19 -5.57 -20.96 0.36
C GLU A 19 -7.09 -21.00 0.14
N ALA A 20 -7.83 -20.05 0.70
CA ALA A 20 -9.28 -19.98 0.52
C ALA A 20 -9.64 -19.72 -0.94
N ASP A 21 -10.78 -20.27 -1.37
CA ASP A 21 -11.25 -20.20 -2.76
C ASP A 21 -12.57 -19.45 -2.94
N ASN A 22 -13.12 -18.90 -1.87
CA ASN A 22 -14.37 -18.11 -1.91
C ASN A 22 -14.14 -16.72 -1.34
N PRO A 23 -14.94 -15.73 -1.79
CA PRO A 23 -14.72 -14.33 -1.39
C PRO A 23 -14.74 -14.09 0.11
N LYS A 24 -15.64 -14.73 0.83
CA LYS A 24 -15.76 -14.53 2.28
C LYS A 24 -14.50 -14.97 3.01
N ASP A 25 -14.02 -16.16 2.71
CA ASP A 25 -12.85 -16.73 3.39
C ASP A 25 -11.55 -16.05 2.95
N ILE A 26 -11.47 -15.60 1.69
CA ILE A 26 -10.34 -14.80 1.22
C ILE A 26 -10.29 -13.49 2.02
N PHE A 27 -11.42 -12.81 2.13
CA PHE A 27 -11.53 -11.55 2.86
C PHE A 27 -11.12 -11.72 4.33
N GLU A 28 -11.72 -12.69 5.01
CA GLU A 28 -11.45 -12.94 6.43
C GLU A 28 -9.99 -13.35 6.67
N GLY A 29 -9.43 -14.15 5.78
CA GLY A 29 -8.03 -14.60 5.86
C GLY A 29 -7.06 -13.44 5.69
N ASN A 30 -7.32 -12.55 4.74
CA ASN A 30 -6.47 -11.38 4.53
C ASN A 30 -6.54 -10.42 5.73
N LEU A 31 -7.72 -10.20 6.29
CA LEU A 31 -7.85 -9.39 7.51
C LEU A 31 -7.13 -10.03 8.69
N SER A 32 -7.17 -11.36 8.79
CA SER A 32 -6.44 -12.09 9.82
C SER A 32 -4.93 -11.87 9.71
N PHE A 33 -4.38 -11.89 8.48
CA PHE A 33 -2.95 -11.60 8.28
C PHE A 33 -2.60 -10.19 8.78
N ILE A 34 -3.44 -9.20 8.48
CA ILE A 34 -3.22 -7.83 8.95
C ILE A 34 -3.26 -7.76 10.48
N ARG A 35 -4.22 -8.43 11.11
CA ARG A 35 -4.30 -8.47 12.58
C ARG A 35 -3.05 -9.09 13.22
N GLN A 36 -2.48 -10.10 12.58
CA GLN A 36 -1.27 -10.77 13.06
C GLN A 36 0.01 -9.97 12.80
N ALA A 37 0.00 -9.13 11.78
CA ALA A 37 1.19 -8.38 11.36
C ALA A 37 1.54 -7.26 12.35
N ASP A 38 2.82 -6.95 12.46
CA ASP A 38 3.30 -5.79 13.20
C ASP A 38 3.28 -4.53 12.34
N LEU A 39 3.44 -4.69 11.04
CA LEU A 39 3.39 -3.61 10.07
C LEU A 39 2.90 -4.16 8.72
N VAL A 40 2.50 -3.24 7.85
CA VAL A 40 2.02 -3.58 6.50
C VAL A 40 2.91 -2.89 5.47
N ILE A 41 3.26 -3.62 4.41
CA ILE A 41 3.95 -3.07 3.24
C ILE A 41 3.00 -3.18 2.06
N ALA A 42 2.71 -2.06 1.40
CA ALA A 42 1.70 -1.97 0.36
C ALA A 42 2.27 -1.45 -0.96
N ASN A 43 1.79 -2.01 -2.06
CA ASN A 43 2.06 -1.53 -3.40
C ASN A 43 1.09 -0.40 -3.72
N LEU A 44 1.60 0.81 -3.91
CA LEU A 44 0.82 2.01 -4.19
C LEU A 44 0.83 2.40 -5.67
N ASN A 45 1.42 1.57 -6.53
CA ASN A 45 1.44 1.84 -7.98
C ASN A 45 0.03 1.83 -8.56
N PRO A 46 -0.20 2.58 -9.65
CA PRO A 46 -1.48 2.56 -10.36
C PRO A 46 -1.87 1.14 -10.76
N PHE A 47 -3.15 0.82 -10.63
CA PHE A 47 -3.72 -0.48 -10.94
C PHE A 47 -5.10 -0.28 -11.57
N ARG A 48 -5.27 -0.75 -12.79
CA ARG A 48 -6.52 -0.55 -13.56
C ARG A 48 -6.90 0.92 -13.66
N GLY A 49 -5.95 1.76 -14.11
CA GLY A 49 -6.14 3.20 -14.26
C GLY A 49 -5.09 3.98 -13.49
N GLN A 50 -5.43 5.18 -13.07
CA GLN A 50 -4.50 6.10 -12.42
C GLN A 50 -4.37 5.89 -10.92
N GLU A 51 -5.30 5.19 -10.32
CA GLU A 51 -5.34 4.95 -8.88
C GLU A 51 -4.75 3.60 -8.51
N MET A 52 -4.34 3.48 -7.26
CA MET A 52 -3.85 2.21 -6.74
C MET A 52 -5.00 1.18 -6.61
N ASP A 53 -4.64 -0.07 -6.34
CA ASP A 53 -5.62 -1.13 -6.13
C ASP A 53 -6.56 -0.80 -4.96
N SER A 54 -7.86 -0.88 -5.20
CA SER A 54 -8.88 -0.54 -4.20
C SER A 54 -8.89 -1.49 -3.01
N GLY A 55 -8.55 -2.75 -3.22
CA GLY A 55 -8.43 -3.74 -2.13
C GLY A 55 -7.27 -3.40 -1.21
N THR A 56 -6.14 -2.98 -1.78
CA THR A 56 -4.99 -2.53 -1.01
C THR A 56 -5.33 -1.27 -0.20
N ALA A 57 -6.11 -0.35 -0.78
CA ALA A 57 -6.56 0.85 -0.08
C ALA A 57 -7.41 0.49 1.15
N PHE A 58 -8.32 -0.47 1.00
CA PHE A 58 -9.13 -0.97 2.12
C PHE A 58 -8.23 -1.55 3.22
N GLU A 59 -7.25 -2.36 2.85
CA GLU A 59 -6.34 -3.01 3.79
C GLU A 59 -5.49 -1.99 4.56
N ILE A 60 -5.05 -0.92 3.89
CA ILE A 60 -4.32 0.19 4.53
C ILE A 60 -5.20 0.85 5.59
N GLY A 61 -6.46 1.14 5.27
CA GLY A 61 -7.40 1.72 6.22
C GLY A 61 -7.64 0.83 7.43
N TYR A 62 -7.79 -0.47 7.19
CA TYR A 62 -7.97 -1.44 8.25
C TYR A 62 -6.74 -1.52 9.17
N ALA A 63 -5.55 -1.57 8.57
CA ALA A 63 -4.28 -1.58 9.31
C ALA A 63 -4.13 -0.31 10.16
N HIS A 64 -4.46 0.84 9.59
CA HIS A 64 -4.40 2.11 10.30
C HIS A 64 -5.32 2.10 11.53
N ALA A 65 -6.56 1.61 11.38
CA ALA A 65 -7.52 1.52 12.48
C ALA A 65 -7.02 0.62 13.62
N LEU A 66 -6.19 -0.37 13.30
CA LEU A 66 -5.58 -1.26 14.28
C LEU A 66 -4.26 -0.71 14.87
N GLY A 67 -3.85 0.48 14.48
CA GLY A 67 -2.61 1.09 14.94
C GLY A 67 -1.35 0.47 14.34
N LYS A 68 -1.46 -0.22 13.22
CA LYS A 68 -0.31 -0.83 12.55
C LYS A 68 0.45 0.23 11.76
N GLU A 69 1.77 0.09 11.71
CA GLU A 69 2.64 0.91 10.88
C GLU A 69 2.48 0.50 9.42
N ILE A 70 2.42 1.49 8.50
CA ILE A 70 2.19 1.25 7.09
C ILE A 70 3.33 1.85 6.27
N TRP A 71 3.92 1.02 5.42
CA TRP A 71 4.93 1.41 4.45
C TRP A 71 4.42 1.13 3.06
N GLY A 72 4.52 2.13 2.18
CA GLY A 72 4.07 1.98 0.80
C GLY A 72 5.19 2.27 -0.19
N TYR A 73 5.20 1.58 -1.33
CA TYR A 73 6.17 1.82 -2.38
C TYR A 73 5.47 2.06 -3.70
N LEU A 74 6.11 2.89 -4.55
CA LEU A 74 5.63 3.18 -5.89
C LEU A 74 6.80 3.66 -6.75
N ASP A 75 6.66 3.48 -8.07
CA ASP A 75 7.73 3.84 -9.03
C ASP A 75 7.81 5.35 -9.26
N ASP A 76 6.67 6.01 -9.34
CA ASP A 76 6.57 7.45 -9.63
C ASP A 76 5.91 8.16 -8.45
N ASP A 77 6.68 8.95 -7.72
CA ASP A 77 6.20 9.72 -6.58
C ASP A 77 5.84 11.18 -6.93
N THR A 78 5.70 11.48 -8.22
CA THR A 78 5.23 12.79 -8.67
C THR A 78 3.86 13.08 -8.06
N PRO A 79 3.66 14.28 -7.47
CA PRO A 79 2.35 14.63 -6.91
C PRO A 79 1.21 14.46 -7.92
N MET A 80 0.07 13.98 -7.43
CA MET A 80 -1.11 13.72 -8.29
C MET A 80 -1.50 14.93 -9.13
N ARG A 81 -1.48 16.12 -8.55
CA ARG A 81 -1.83 17.35 -9.27
C ARG A 81 -0.93 17.60 -10.47
N GLU A 82 0.37 17.33 -10.34
CA GLU A 82 1.32 17.49 -11.45
C GLU A 82 1.10 16.42 -12.52
N ARG A 83 0.79 15.20 -12.10
CA ARG A 83 0.64 14.06 -13.00
C ARG A 83 -0.70 14.09 -13.76
N LEU A 84 -1.78 14.49 -13.10
CA LEU A 84 -3.14 14.42 -13.65
C LEU A 84 -3.74 15.78 -14.06
N GLY A 85 -3.15 16.89 -13.58
CA GLY A 85 -3.67 18.23 -13.83
C GLY A 85 -4.74 18.67 -12.81
N GLU A 86 -5.36 19.80 -13.05
CA GLU A 86 -6.37 20.35 -12.13
C GLU A 86 -7.66 19.52 -12.10
N THR A 87 -8.01 18.94 -13.25
CA THR A 87 -9.16 18.05 -13.40
C THR A 87 -8.75 16.79 -14.12
N ASP A 88 -9.37 15.67 -13.76
CA ASP A 88 -9.13 14.40 -14.46
C ASP A 88 -9.90 14.33 -15.79
N ALA A 89 -9.78 13.19 -16.50
CA ALA A 89 -10.43 12.99 -17.79
C ALA A 89 -11.95 13.05 -17.73
N GLU A 90 -12.54 12.87 -16.55
CA GLU A 90 -13.99 12.90 -16.32
C GLU A 90 -14.47 14.26 -15.78
N GLY A 91 -13.54 15.20 -15.57
CA GLY A 91 -13.87 16.54 -15.09
C GLY A 91 -13.90 16.72 -13.59
N PHE A 92 -13.50 15.71 -12.82
CA PHE A 92 -13.41 15.82 -11.36
C PHE A 92 -12.12 16.52 -10.95
N SER A 93 -12.21 17.34 -9.89
CA SER A 93 -11.04 18.01 -9.34
C SER A 93 -10.03 17.04 -8.78
N VAL A 94 -8.76 17.28 -9.10
CA VAL A 94 -7.64 16.51 -8.54
C VAL A 94 -7.15 17.21 -7.29
N GLU A 95 -6.97 16.48 -6.19
CA GLU A 95 -6.46 17.04 -4.94
C GLU A 95 -5.04 17.59 -5.11
N ASN A 96 -4.72 18.62 -4.35
CA ASN A 96 -3.45 19.33 -4.46
C ASN A 96 -2.78 19.50 -3.10
N PHE A 97 -2.29 18.38 -2.55
CA PHE A 97 -1.62 18.35 -1.25
C PHE A 97 -0.15 17.93 -1.34
N GLY A 98 0.37 17.81 -2.56
CA GLY A 98 1.75 17.39 -2.78
C GLY A 98 1.98 15.89 -2.68
N TYR A 99 0.92 15.09 -2.58
CA TYR A 99 1.02 13.63 -2.45
C TYR A 99 0.87 12.93 -3.79
N PRO A 100 1.60 11.80 -3.99
CA PRO A 100 1.46 11.00 -5.21
C PRO A 100 0.19 10.15 -5.25
N VAL A 101 -0.48 9.98 -4.12
CA VAL A 101 -1.72 9.21 -3.97
C VAL A 101 -2.72 10.01 -3.13
N ASN A 102 -3.95 9.53 -3.09
CA ASN A 102 -5.01 10.12 -2.28
C ASN A 102 -4.54 10.38 -0.84
N LEU A 103 -4.93 11.52 -0.28
CA LEU A 103 -4.53 11.93 1.07
C LEU A 103 -4.85 10.89 2.14
N MET A 104 -5.93 10.14 1.98
CA MET A 104 -6.34 9.11 2.95
C MET A 104 -5.40 7.90 2.94
N ILE A 105 -4.61 7.75 1.88
CA ILE A 105 -3.56 6.73 1.77
C ILE A 105 -2.22 7.30 2.21
N ALA A 106 -1.92 8.53 1.76
CA ALA A 106 -0.62 9.16 2.01
C ALA A 106 -0.41 9.50 3.49
N GLN A 107 -1.43 10.02 4.15
CA GLN A 107 -1.29 10.47 5.55
C GLN A 107 -0.87 9.35 6.52
N PRO A 108 -1.47 8.16 6.49
CA PRO A 108 -1.07 7.09 7.41
C PRO A 108 0.19 6.33 6.99
N SER A 109 0.79 6.64 5.83
CA SER A 109 1.81 5.79 5.23
C SER A 109 3.18 6.45 5.17
N HIS A 110 4.22 5.65 5.37
CA HIS A 110 5.59 6.01 4.98
C HIS A 110 5.77 5.63 3.52
N ILE A 111 5.91 6.60 2.63
CA ILE A 111 5.98 6.35 1.19
C ILE A 111 7.44 6.33 0.73
N VAL A 112 7.81 5.27 0.03
CA VAL A 112 9.14 5.06 -0.51
C VAL A 112 9.06 4.98 -2.03
N ARG A 113 9.82 5.82 -2.72
CA ARG A 113 9.97 5.69 -4.17
C ARG A 113 10.86 4.50 -4.48
N GLY A 114 10.35 3.58 -5.29
CA GLY A 114 11.09 2.40 -5.70
C GLY A 114 10.25 1.13 -5.62
N THR A 115 10.93 0.01 -5.42
CA THR A 115 10.33 -1.32 -5.37
C THR A 115 10.05 -1.75 -3.93
N PHE A 116 9.44 -2.92 -3.80
CA PHE A 116 9.29 -3.60 -2.51
C PHE A 116 10.63 -3.70 -1.76
N PHE A 117 11.71 -4.00 -2.49
CA PHE A 117 13.05 -4.16 -1.89
C PHE A 117 13.60 -2.82 -1.38
N ASP A 118 13.32 -1.73 -2.08
CA ASP A 118 13.67 -0.39 -1.62
C ASP A 118 12.94 -0.03 -0.34
N CYS A 119 11.67 -0.44 -0.26
CA CYS A 119 10.86 -0.25 0.93
C CYS A 119 11.44 -1.01 2.12
N LEU A 120 11.84 -2.27 1.93
CA LEU A 120 12.49 -3.06 2.98
C LEU A 120 13.78 -2.40 3.47
N ARG A 121 14.58 -1.87 2.56
CA ARG A 121 15.83 -1.18 2.94
C ARG A 121 15.55 0.09 3.75
N ALA A 122 14.56 0.87 3.35
CA ALA A 122 14.17 2.09 4.07
C ALA A 122 13.65 1.75 5.47
N LEU A 123 12.83 0.73 5.58
CA LEU A 123 12.27 0.25 6.85
C LEU A 123 13.38 -0.21 7.80
N SER A 124 14.40 -0.88 7.29
CA SER A 124 15.53 -1.37 8.09
C SER A 124 16.41 -0.26 8.65
N ARG A 125 16.32 0.96 8.08
CA ARG A 125 17.09 2.15 8.52
C ARG A 125 16.32 3.03 9.49
N ALA A 126 15.02 2.77 9.62
CA ALA A 126 14.14 3.58 10.46
C ALA A 126 14.31 3.30 11.94
#